data_46a065cea2afb69a940b1b34b992444c
#
_entry.id   46a065cea2afb69a940b1b34b992444c
#
_cell.length_a   1.000
_cell.length_b   1.000
_cell.length_c   1.000
_cell.angle_alpha   90.00
_cell.angle_beta   90.00
_cell.angle_gamma   90.00
#
_symmetry.space_group_name_H-M   'P 1'
#
loop_
_entity.id
_entity.type
_entity.pdbx_description
1 polymer ?
#
loop_
_entity_poly.entity_id
_entity_poly.type
_entity_poly.pdbx_seq_one_letter_code
_entity_poly.pdbx_strand_id
1 'polypeptide(L)'
;MLLPKDPKKSAKKIQEKLKKKLNKDISIIISDSMTRPYRAGVINFALASFNLQSLEDLKGYKDIYGEPLKGTEVAFADELAAAAGLLMGQSNEMKPIVIIKGLNKKRHETNNNAFDLIIDKNEDLYR
;
A
#
# COMPACT_ATOMS: atom_id res chain seq x y z
N MET A 1 -10.65 -15.74 9.21
CA MET A 1 -9.81 -14.65 9.77
C MET A 1 -10.68 -13.41 9.88
N LEU A 2 -10.59 -12.67 10.97
CA LEU A 2 -11.39 -11.45 11.14
C LEU A 2 -10.55 -10.23 10.75
N LEU A 3 -11.10 -9.38 9.89
CA LEU A 3 -10.49 -8.09 9.57
C LEU A 3 -10.50 -7.17 10.79
N PRO A 4 -9.50 -6.31 10.97
CA PRO A 4 -9.53 -5.32 12.03
C PRO A 4 -10.72 -4.37 11.84
N LYS A 5 -11.43 -4.04 12.92
CA LYS A 5 -12.58 -3.10 12.89
C LYS A 5 -12.21 -1.73 12.31
N ASP A 6 -10.99 -1.31 12.52
CA ASP A 6 -10.43 -0.05 12.01
C ASP A 6 -8.95 -0.32 11.62
N PRO A 7 -8.69 -0.65 10.35
CA PRO A 7 -7.33 -0.94 9.87
C PRO A 7 -6.39 0.25 10.03
N LYS A 8 -6.86 1.47 9.78
CA LYS A 8 -6.06 2.71 9.91
C LYS A 8 -5.56 2.91 11.34
N LYS A 9 -6.47 2.77 12.30
CA LYS A 9 -6.14 2.89 13.72
C LYS A 9 -5.22 1.78 14.19
N SER A 10 -5.37 0.59 13.63
CA SER A 10 -4.50 -0.55 13.89
C SER A 10 -3.10 -0.33 13.35
N ALA A 11 -2.95 0.12 12.11
CA ALA A 11 -1.65 0.45 11.50
C ALA A 11 -0.92 1.53 12.31
N LYS A 12 -1.62 2.61 12.69
CA LYS A 12 -1.07 3.67 13.55
C LYS A 12 -0.56 3.13 14.88
N LYS A 13 -1.38 2.35 15.59
CA LYS A 13 -1.00 1.74 16.89
C LYS A 13 0.25 0.85 16.78
N ILE A 14 0.33 0.06 15.71
CA ILE A 14 1.48 -0.82 15.48
C ILE A 14 2.73 0.03 15.27
N GLN A 15 2.66 1.03 14.38
CA GLN A 15 3.77 1.94 14.10
C GLN A 15 4.28 2.64 15.36
N GLU A 16 3.38 3.25 16.14
CA GLU A 16 3.74 3.97 17.37
C GLU A 16 4.44 3.06 18.39
N LYS A 17 3.93 1.83 18.57
CA LYS A 17 4.56 0.84 19.47
C LYS A 17 5.95 0.42 19.00
N LEU A 18 6.10 0.15 17.69
CA LEU A 18 7.39 -0.24 17.13
C LEU A 18 8.38 0.92 17.14
N LYS A 19 7.95 2.15 16.84
CA LYS A 19 8.78 3.35 16.92
C LYS A 19 9.34 3.53 18.33
N LYS A 20 8.50 3.40 19.36
CA LYS A 20 8.94 3.47 20.78
C LYS A 20 9.93 2.36 21.13
N LYS A 21 9.71 1.13 20.64
CA LYS A 21 10.53 -0.03 21.00
C LYS A 21 11.87 -0.06 20.26
N LEU A 22 11.87 0.32 18.98
CA LEU A 22 13.03 0.17 18.10
C LEU A 22 13.79 1.48 17.87
N ASN A 23 13.23 2.62 18.29
CA ASN A 23 13.72 3.96 18.00
C ASN A 23 13.98 4.17 16.48
N LYS A 24 13.11 3.61 15.63
CA LYS A 24 13.19 3.72 14.17
C LYS A 24 11.87 4.21 13.61
N ASP A 25 11.96 5.09 12.62
CA ASP A 25 10.81 5.51 11.85
C ASP A 25 10.54 4.47 10.78
N ILE A 26 9.40 3.78 10.91
CA ILE A 26 8.96 2.71 10.03
C ILE A 26 7.57 3.00 9.52
N SER A 27 7.25 2.49 8.35
CA SER A 27 5.90 2.51 7.79
C SER A 27 5.21 1.17 8.02
N ILE A 28 3.89 1.21 8.15
CA ILE A 28 3.06 0.01 8.33
C ILE A 28 2.03 -0.05 7.22
N ILE A 29 1.89 -1.23 6.62
CA ILE A 29 0.78 -1.59 5.74
C ILE A 29 0.07 -2.77 6.37
N ILE A 30 -1.26 -2.71 6.45
CA ILE A 30 -2.13 -3.86 6.73
C ILE A 30 -2.73 -4.25 5.40
N SER A 31 -2.55 -5.49 5.00
CA SER A 31 -3.01 -6.01 3.72
C SER A 31 -3.96 -7.19 3.88
N ASP A 32 -4.76 -7.41 2.86
CA ASP A 32 -5.56 -8.61 2.66
C ASP A 32 -5.54 -8.99 1.18
N SER A 33 -6.05 -10.17 0.85
CA SER A 33 -6.14 -10.65 -0.52
C SER A 33 -7.46 -10.28 -1.18
N MET A 34 -7.40 -9.86 -2.44
CA MET A 34 -8.57 -9.52 -3.26
C MET A 34 -8.43 -10.08 -4.67
N THR A 35 -9.57 -10.34 -5.29
CA THR A 35 -9.67 -10.58 -6.73
C THR A 35 -9.60 -9.25 -7.50
N ARG A 36 -9.41 -9.33 -8.80
CA ARG A 36 -9.45 -8.18 -9.72
C ARG A 36 -10.39 -8.48 -10.88
N PRO A 37 -11.06 -7.47 -11.46
CA PRO A 37 -11.86 -7.63 -12.66
C PRO A 37 -11.06 -8.27 -13.80
N TYR A 38 -11.68 -9.21 -14.51
CA TYR A 38 -11.15 -9.88 -15.70
C TYR A 38 -9.79 -10.58 -15.54
N ARG A 39 -9.36 -10.88 -14.32
CA ARG A 39 -8.09 -11.59 -14.03
C ARG A 39 -8.31 -12.70 -12.99
N ALA A 40 -7.82 -13.88 -13.30
CA ALA A 40 -7.80 -15.00 -12.36
C ALA A 40 -6.82 -14.77 -11.21
N GLY A 41 -7.10 -15.38 -10.07
CA GLY A 41 -6.26 -15.36 -8.87
C GLY A 41 -6.50 -14.14 -7.98
N VAL A 42 -5.91 -14.19 -6.80
CA VAL A 42 -5.90 -13.10 -5.82
C VAL A 42 -4.52 -12.46 -5.74
N ILE A 43 -4.47 -11.21 -5.33
CA ILE A 43 -3.25 -10.52 -4.92
C ILE A 43 -3.52 -9.79 -3.61
N ASN A 44 -2.46 -9.43 -2.89
CA ASN A 44 -2.63 -8.62 -1.70
C ASN A 44 -2.82 -7.14 -2.06
N PHE A 45 -3.72 -6.48 -1.33
CA PHE A 45 -3.99 -5.05 -1.39
C PHE A 45 -3.79 -4.42 -0.02
N ALA A 46 -3.50 -3.13 0.01
CA ALA A 46 -3.39 -2.37 1.23
C ALA A 46 -4.77 -1.98 1.76
N LEU A 47 -5.20 -2.58 2.86
CA LEU A 47 -6.41 -2.15 3.59
C LEU A 47 -6.20 -0.83 4.32
N ALA A 48 -5.01 -0.60 4.82
CA ALA A 48 -4.59 0.64 5.46
C ALA A 48 -3.07 0.75 5.46
N SER A 49 -2.60 1.98 5.48
CA SER A 49 -1.20 2.30 5.69
C SER A 49 -1.04 3.39 6.76
N PHE A 50 0.14 3.49 7.34
CA PHE A 50 0.51 4.57 8.23
C PHE A 50 1.99 4.91 8.05
N ASN A 51 2.30 6.21 8.05
CA ASN A 51 3.63 6.75 7.79
C ASN A 51 4.18 6.34 6.42
N LEU A 52 3.30 6.33 5.41
CA LEU A 52 3.60 5.93 4.03
C LEU A 52 2.77 6.77 3.07
N GLN A 53 3.37 7.22 1.97
CA GLN A 53 2.63 7.72 0.82
C GLN A 53 2.04 6.53 0.06
N SER A 54 0.71 6.38 0.09
CA SER A 54 0.03 5.24 -0.51
C SER A 54 -0.26 5.41 -1.99
N LEU A 55 -0.59 6.64 -2.39
CA LEU A 55 -0.79 7.06 -3.79
C LEU A 55 0.30 8.05 -4.16
N GLU A 56 1.03 7.77 -5.23
CA GLU A 56 2.04 8.66 -5.80
C GLU A 56 1.49 9.28 -7.08
N ASP A 57 1.25 10.57 -7.06
CA ASP A 57 0.83 11.32 -8.25
C ASP A 57 2.06 11.73 -9.06
N LEU A 58 2.14 11.25 -10.29
CA LEU A 58 3.20 11.55 -11.25
C LEU A 58 2.76 12.54 -12.33
N LYS A 59 1.58 13.16 -12.21
CA LYS A 59 1.13 14.19 -13.17
C LYS A 59 2.12 15.33 -13.22
N GLY A 60 2.48 15.73 -14.43
CA GLY A 60 3.48 16.78 -14.67
C GLY A 60 4.95 16.33 -14.62
N TYR A 61 5.25 15.11 -14.14
CA TYR A 61 6.57 14.53 -14.29
C TYR A 61 6.86 14.26 -15.77
N LYS A 62 8.09 14.45 -16.19
CA LYS A 62 8.48 14.22 -17.58
C LYS A 62 8.75 12.74 -17.84
N ASP A 63 8.29 12.27 -18.99
CA ASP A 63 8.67 10.96 -19.52
C ASP A 63 10.11 10.98 -20.10
N ILE A 64 10.54 9.86 -20.71
CA ILE A 64 11.87 9.73 -21.31
C ILE A 64 12.09 10.65 -22.52
N TYR A 65 11.02 11.18 -23.13
CA TYR A 65 11.07 12.13 -24.24
C TYR A 65 10.93 13.58 -23.82
N GLY A 66 10.75 13.82 -22.51
CA GLY A 66 10.59 15.15 -21.93
C GLY A 66 9.14 15.64 -21.89
N GLU A 67 8.16 14.83 -22.28
CA GLU A 67 6.74 15.18 -22.27
C GLU A 67 6.12 14.97 -20.88
N PRO A 68 5.23 15.87 -20.42
CA PRO A 68 4.62 15.73 -19.11
C PRO A 68 3.58 14.60 -19.08
N LEU A 69 3.64 13.76 -18.06
CA LEU A 69 2.64 12.74 -17.77
C LEU A 69 1.30 13.42 -17.42
N LYS A 70 0.19 12.97 -18.02
CA LYS A 70 -1.13 13.63 -17.90
C LYS A 70 -2.05 13.02 -16.86
N GLY A 71 -1.87 11.73 -16.52
CA GLY A 71 -2.79 11.02 -15.65
C GLY A 71 -2.18 9.82 -14.92
N THR A 72 -0.86 9.76 -14.80
CA THR A 72 -0.19 8.63 -14.14
C THR A 72 -0.20 8.81 -12.63
N GLU A 73 -0.82 7.86 -11.96
CA GLU A 73 -0.78 7.70 -10.51
C GLU A 73 -0.34 6.27 -10.17
N VAL A 74 0.46 6.10 -9.13
CA VAL A 74 0.97 4.79 -8.72
C VAL A 74 0.38 4.41 -7.36
N ALA A 75 -0.34 3.29 -7.31
CA ALA A 75 -0.89 2.72 -6.08
C ALA A 75 0.22 2.05 -5.26
N PHE A 76 1.14 2.85 -4.74
CA PHE A 76 2.39 2.41 -4.14
C PHE A 76 2.21 1.45 -2.95
N ALA A 77 1.19 1.69 -2.11
CA ALA A 77 0.90 0.79 -1.00
C ALA A 77 0.41 -0.59 -1.48
N ASP A 78 -0.35 -0.63 -2.58
CA ASP A 78 -0.82 -1.89 -3.17
C ASP A 78 0.33 -2.65 -3.83
N GLU A 79 1.25 -1.98 -4.50
CA GLU A 79 2.45 -2.61 -5.06
C GLU A 79 3.28 -3.29 -3.95
N LEU A 80 3.47 -2.60 -2.81
CA LEU A 80 4.18 -3.16 -1.67
C LEU A 80 3.42 -4.32 -1.02
N ALA A 81 2.10 -4.21 -0.90
CA ALA A 81 1.26 -5.28 -0.37
C ALA A 81 1.31 -6.52 -1.28
N ALA A 82 1.23 -6.34 -2.60
CA ALA A 82 1.33 -7.43 -3.57
C ALA A 82 2.72 -8.11 -3.53
N ALA A 83 3.80 -7.33 -3.46
CA ALA A 83 5.16 -7.86 -3.33
C ALA A 83 5.33 -8.66 -2.02
N ALA A 84 4.82 -8.15 -0.90
CA ALA A 84 4.84 -8.86 0.37
C ALA A 84 4.04 -10.17 0.31
N GLY A 85 2.92 -10.18 -0.41
CA GLY A 85 2.06 -11.35 -0.59
C GLY A 85 2.77 -12.57 -1.15
N LEU A 86 3.78 -12.36 -2.01
CA LEU A 86 4.61 -13.45 -2.56
C LEU A 86 5.37 -14.22 -1.47
N LEU A 87 5.73 -13.56 -0.38
CA LEU A 87 6.46 -14.16 0.74
C LEU A 87 5.53 -14.61 1.86
N MET A 88 4.40 -13.89 2.05
CA MET A 88 3.39 -14.23 3.06
C MET A 88 2.67 -15.53 2.70
N GLY A 89 2.42 -15.74 1.40
CA GLY A 89 1.59 -16.84 0.90
C GLY A 89 0.10 -16.58 1.11
N GLN A 90 -0.71 -17.55 0.70
CA GLN A 90 -2.17 -17.47 0.74
C GLN A 90 -2.82 -18.66 1.46
N SER A 91 -2.03 -19.53 2.08
CA SER A 91 -2.49 -20.78 2.68
C SER A 91 -1.92 -20.95 4.11
N ASN A 92 -1.02 -21.88 4.28
CA ASN A 92 -0.50 -22.30 5.58
C ASN A 92 0.98 -21.96 5.80
N GLU A 93 1.50 -20.99 5.08
CA GLU A 93 2.91 -20.57 5.16
C GLU A 93 3.28 -19.96 6.52
N MET A 94 2.29 -19.54 7.30
CA MET A 94 2.46 -18.99 8.66
C MET A 94 3.41 -17.80 8.73
N LYS A 95 3.44 -16.95 7.69
CA LYS A 95 4.30 -15.77 7.57
C LYS A 95 3.45 -14.49 7.56
N PRO A 96 2.85 -14.08 8.68
CA PRO A 96 1.92 -12.95 8.72
C PRO A 96 2.60 -11.58 8.64
N ILE A 97 3.93 -11.50 8.64
CA ILE A 97 4.69 -10.25 8.64
C ILE A 97 5.84 -10.36 7.66
N VAL A 98 5.96 -9.34 6.79
CA VAL A 98 7.09 -9.17 5.87
C VAL A 98 7.72 -7.80 6.10
N ILE A 99 9.03 -7.72 6.03
CA ILE A 99 9.79 -6.46 6.13
C ILE A 99 10.39 -6.15 4.76
N ILE A 100 10.03 -4.99 4.22
CA ILE A 100 10.61 -4.47 2.98
C ILE A 100 11.62 -3.38 3.35
N LYS A 101 12.84 -3.49 2.82
CA LYS A 101 13.95 -2.54 3.04
C LYS A 101 14.42 -1.94 1.72
N GLY A 102 15.10 -0.81 1.79
CA GLY A 102 15.74 -0.20 0.63
C GLY A 102 14.85 0.72 -0.19
N LEU A 103 13.66 1.06 0.31
CA LEU A 103 12.78 2.03 -0.34
C LEU A 103 13.35 3.46 -0.23
N ASN A 104 13.14 4.27 -1.27
CA ASN A 104 13.57 5.66 -1.27
C ASN A 104 12.84 6.47 -0.17
N LYS A 105 13.57 7.19 0.67
CA LYS A 105 13.03 7.98 1.79
C LYS A 105 11.98 9.02 1.36
N LYS A 106 12.07 9.60 0.16
CA LYS A 106 11.09 10.58 -0.34
C LYS A 106 9.65 10.04 -0.37
N ARG A 107 9.48 8.73 -0.44
CA ARG A 107 8.16 8.08 -0.43
C ARG A 107 7.57 7.89 0.97
N HIS A 108 8.30 8.25 2.03
CA HIS A 108 7.84 8.17 3.43
C HIS A 108 7.33 9.49 3.99
N GLU A 109 7.59 10.61 3.30
CA GLU A 109 7.40 11.96 3.85
C GLU A 109 5.97 12.52 3.73
N THR A 110 5.11 11.89 2.96
CA THR A 110 3.71 12.32 2.78
C THR A 110 2.73 11.40 3.48
N ASN A 111 1.79 12.00 4.19
CA ASN A 111 0.85 11.29 5.08
C ASN A 111 -0.46 10.91 4.40
N ASN A 112 -0.47 10.55 3.11
CA ASN A 112 -1.67 9.92 2.59
C ASN A 112 -1.77 8.45 3.06
N ASN A 113 -2.96 7.90 2.99
CA ASN A 113 -3.33 6.62 3.56
C ASN A 113 -3.85 5.71 2.44
N ALA A 114 -3.86 4.40 2.66
CA ALA A 114 -4.43 3.45 1.70
C ALA A 114 -5.90 3.73 1.33
N PHE A 115 -6.65 4.47 2.16
CA PHE A 115 -7.99 4.96 1.78
C PHE A 115 -7.97 5.95 0.61
N ASP A 116 -6.84 6.63 0.37
CA ASP A 116 -6.70 7.54 -0.77
C ASP A 116 -6.58 6.77 -2.10
N LEU A 117 -6.49 5.43 -2.04
CA LEU A 117 -6.54 4.54 -3.21
C LEU A 117 -7.99 4.17 -3.60
N ILE A 118 -8.98 4.53 -2.78
CA ILE A 118 -10.39 4.27 -3.05
C ILE A 118 -10.94 5.44 -3.85
N ILE A 119 -11.39 5.17 -5.06
CA ILE A 119 -12.00 6.15 -5.97
C ILE A 119 -13.53 6.07 -5.93
N ASP A 120 -14.19 7.14 -6.40
CA ASP A 120 -15.64 7.11 -6.61
C ASP A 120 -16.01 6.09 -7.69
N LYS A 121 -17.15 5.40 -7.53
CA LYS A 121 -17.63 4.42 -8.51
C LYS A 121 -17.81 5.00 -9.91
N ASN A 122 -18.10 6.29 -10.02
CA ASN A 122 -18.26 6.96 -11.31
C ASN A 122 -16.93 7.21 -12.03
N GLU A 123 -15.82 7.18 -11.31
CA GLU A 123 -14.46 7.33 -11.84
C GLU A 123 -13.81 5.98 -12.18
N ASP A 124 -14.41 4.86 -11.72
CA ASP A 124 -13.89 3.53 -11.98
C ASP A 124 -14.10 3.14 -13.45
N LEU A 125 -13.03 2.68 -14.10
CA LEU A 125 -13.06 2.22 -15.48
C LEU A 125 -13.83 0.90 -15.67
N TYR A 126 -14.05 0.13 -14.60
CA TYR A 126 -14.71 -1.19 -14.60
C TYR A 126 -16.15 -1.15 -14.09
N ARG A 127 -16.77 0.00 -14.06
CA ARG A 127 -18.18 0.20 -13.67
C ARG A 127 -19.18 -0.34 -14.70
#